data_8eaaf00f012c75a87ec50a9a35df9e6a
#
_entry.id   8eaaf00f012c75a87ec50a9a35df9e6a
#
_cell.length_a   1.000
_cell.length_b   1.000
_cell.length_c   1.000
_cell.angle_alpha   90.00
_cell.angle_beta   90.00
_cell.angle_gamma   90.00
#
_symmetry.space_group_name_H-M   'P 1'
#
loop_
_entity.id
_entity.type
_entity.pdbx_description
1 polymer ?
#
loop_
_entity_poly.entity_id
_entity_poly.type
_entity_poly.pdbx_seq_one_letter_code
_entity_poly.pdbx_strand_id
1 'polypeptide(L)'
;MKEIYHNLKNYMLTALLVLSSSACGSHGNEQSGTDNSDTPAPSKTSFTQGADISWVSEMEKKGLKFYNHEGIETDCFQLMKELGINAIRLRVWVNPKDRWNSKQDVVNKARRAKEQGLYVMVDFHYSDSWADPGQQFKPKAWIGKSVAELKTAIAAHTIDILQALKAEDISPRWVQVGNEIRPGMLWDENVALSGAFYDIRECDVKGLNSTNERVKYPQNTQN
;
A
#
# COMPACT_ATOMS: atom_id res chain seq x y z
N MET A 1 -22.43 -23.24 -4.79
CA MET A 1 -21.10 -23.21 -5.42
C MET A 1 -21.06 -22.53 -6.81
N LYS A 2 -22.12 -22.60 -7.62
CA LYS A 2 -22.15 -21.93 -8.96
C LYS A 2 -22.32 -20.40 -8.91
N GLU A 3 -22.94 -19.83 -7.91
CA GLU A 3 -23.17 -18.38 -7.81
C GLU A 3 -21.93 -17.58 -7.38
N ILE A 4 -21.01 -18.18 -6.63
CA ILE A 4 -19.77 -17.52 -6.21
C ILE A 4 -18.83 -17.34 -7.43
N TYR A 5 -18.85 -18.24 -8.40
CA TYR A 5 -18.04 -18.14 -9.61
C TYR A 5 -18.47 -17.01 -10.55
N HIS A 6 -19.74 -16.64 -10.55
CA HIS A 6 -20.27 -15.58 -11.42
C HIS A 6 -19.85 -14.18 -10.94
N ASN A 7 -19.74 -13.97 -9.65
CA ASN A 7 -19.35 -12.69 -9.08
C ASN A 7 -17.85 -12.41 -9.20
N LEU A 8 -16.99 -13.43 -9.19
CA LEU A 8 -15.54 -13.22 -9.39
C LEU A 8 -15.18 -12.78 -10.82
N LYS A 9 -15.94 -13.22 -11.84
CA LYS A 9 -15.71 -12.82 -13.25
C LYS A 9 -15.91 -11.32 -13.48
N ASN A 10 -16.82 -10.69 -12.76
CA ASN A 10 -17.15 -9.27 -12.97
C ASN A 10 -16.15 -8.30 -12.36
N TYR A 11 -15.30 -8.74 -11.43
CA TYR A 11 -14.27 -7.89 -10.81
C TYR A 11 -12.90 -7.96 -11.53
N MET A 12 -12.69 -8.93 -12.40
CA MET A 12 -11.43 -9.06 -13.17
C MET A 12 -11.43 -8.36 -14.54
N LEU A 13 -12.57 -7.82 -15.01
CA LEU A 13 -12.69 -7.33 -16.38
C LEU A 13 -12.47 -5.82 -16.57
N THR A 14 -12.08 -5.08 -15.54
CA THR A 14 -11.89 -3.63 -15.65
C THR A 14 -10.42 -3.15 -15.65
N ALA A 15 -9.45 -4.03 -15.79
CA ALA A 15 -8.04 -3.68 -15.77
C ALA A 15 -7.27 -4.08 -17.05
N LEU A 16 -7.89 -4.02 -18.22
CA LEU A 16 -7.14 -4.23 -19.48
C LEU A 16 -7.63 -3.23 -20.53
N LEU A 17 -6.85 -2.20 -20.78
CA LEU A 17 -6.60 -1.54 -22.08
C LEU A 17 -5.92 -0.19 -21.84
N VAL A 18 -4.63 -0.10 -22.15
CA VAL A 18 -4.07 0.89 -23.08
C VAL A 18 -2.65 0.43 -23.47
N LEU A 19 -2.53 -0.12 -24.65
CA LEU A 19 -1.29 -0.22 -25.40
C LEU A 19 -1.36 0.83 -26.50
N SER A 20 -0.43 1.77 -26.52
CA SER A 20 -0.12 2.52 -27.75
C SER A 20 1.39 2.57 -27.93
N SER A 21 1.81 1.92 -29.02
CA SER A 21 3.12 1.92 -29.61
C SER A 21 3.44 3.26 -30.28
N SER A 22 4.67 3.75 -30.07
CA SER A 22 5.29 4.65 -31.03
C SER A 22 6.77 4.33 -31.14
N ALA A 23 7.12 3.75 -32.28
CA ALA A 23 8.48 3.58 -32.73
C ALA A 23 8.89 4.86 -33.48
N CYS A 24 10.04 5.42 -33.15
CA CYS A 24 10.81 6.26 -34.07
C CYS A 24 12.26 5.87 -34.04
N GLY A 25 12.72 5.35 -35.15
CA GLY A 25 14.12 5.10 -35.41
C GLY A 25 14.84 6.37 -35.80
N SER A 26 16.14 6.44 -35.47
CA SER A 26 17.07 7.36 -36.13
C SER A 26 18.45 6.71 -36.16
N HIS A 27 19.03 6.68 -37.35
CA HIS A 27 20.40 6.27 -37.69
C HIS A 27 21.41 7.33 -37.22
N GLY A 28 22.61 6.88 -36.89
CA GLY A 28 23.74 7.78 -36.76
C GLY A 28 25.00 7.21 -36.14
N ASN A 29 25.85 6.72 -36.98
CA ASN A 29 27.34 6.78 -37.03
C ASN A 29 28.19 6.29 -35.85
N GLU A 30 29.07 5.34 -36.20
CA GLU A 30 30.19 4.83 -35.44
C GLU A 30 31.28 5.91 -35.23
N GLN A 31 31.80 6.01 -34.01
CA GLN A 31 33.15 6.50 -33.78
C GLN A 31 33.78 5.77 -32.57
N SER A 32 34.84 5.05 -32.87
CA SER A 32 35.73 4.35 -31.97
C SER A 32 36.39 5.33 -30.97
N GLY A 33 36.17 5.09 -29.69
CA GLY A 33 36.87 5.72 -28.59
C GLY A 33 36.93 4.75 -27.40
N THR A 34 38.13 4.21 -27.16
CA THR A 34 38.40 3.42 -25.95
C THR A 34 38.46 4.35 -24.76
N ASP A 35 37.44 4.30 -23.92
CA ASP A 35 37.47 4.90 -22.60
C ASP A 35 36.98 3.83 -21.58
N ASN A 36 37.98 3.30 -20.84
CA ASN A 36 37.75 2.45 -19.68
C ASN A 36 37.28 3.33 -18.51
N SER A 37 35.99 3.54 -18.38
CA SER A 37 35.38 4.00 -17.15
C SER A 37 34.42 2.92 -16.71
N ASP A 38 34.80 2.14 -15.68
CA ASP A 38 33.93 1.24 -14.92
C ASP A 38 32.86 2.06 -14.17
N THR A 39 31.95 2.68 -14.91
CA THR A 39 30.70 3.18 -14.32
C THR A 39 29.71 2.03 -14.34
N PRO A 40 29.23 1.54 -13.19
CA PRO A 40 28.22 0.50 -13.18
C PRO A 40 27.02 0.96 -13.99
N ALA A 41 26.63 0.17 -15.00
CA ALA A 41 25.42 0.45 -15.76
C ALA A 41 24.25 0.67 -14.79
N PRO A 42 23.39 1.70 -14.99
CA PRO A 42 22.25 1.92 -14.14
C PRO A 42 21.43 0.63 -14.10
N SER A 43 21.23 0.09 -12.88
CA SER A 43 20.42 -1.10 -12.70
C SER A 43 19.07 -0.85 -13.34
N LYS A 44 18.64 -1.72 -14.25
CA LYS A 44 17.30 -1.65 -14.83
C LYS A 44 16.31 -1.65 -13.67
N THR A 45 15.71 -0.49 -13.37
CA THR A 45 14.62 -0.40 -12.40
C THR A 45 13.48 -1.24 -12.96
N SER A 46 13.32 -2.45 -12.43
CA SER A 46 12.23 -3.31 -12.85
C SER A 46 10.91 -2.62 -12.49
N PHE A 47 9.97 -2.58 -13.42
CA PHE A 47 8.63 -2.07 -13.17
C PHE A 47 8.00 -2.83 -11.99
N THR A 48 7.40 -2.09 -11.03
CA THR A 48 6.75 -2.70 -9.89
C THR A 48 5.32 -3.09 -10.25
N GLN A 49 5.04 -4.40 -10.17
CA GLN A 49 3.70 -4.97 -10.33
C GLN A 49 3.20 -5.35 -8.93
N GLY A 50 2.13 -4.70 -8.50
CA GLY A 50 1.61 -4.87 -7.14
C GLY A 50 0.19 -5.40 -7.10
N ALA A 51 -0.16 -6.07 -5.98
CA ALA A 51 -1.51 -6.49 -5.67
C ALA A 51 -1.87 -6.16 -4.22
N ASP A 52 -3.11 -5.74 -3.97
CA ASP A 52 -3.66 -5.65 -2.62
C ASP A 52 -4.28 -7.00 -2.24
N ILE A 53 -3.66 -7.68 -1.27
CA ILE A 53 -4.16 -8.94 -0.72
C ILE A 53 -4.47 -8.84 0.77
N SER A 54 -4.87 -7.65 1.23
CA SER A 54 -5.14 -7.37 2.64
C SER A 54 -6.18 -8.30 3.26
N TRP A 55 -7.07 -8.91 2.45
CA TRP A 55 -8.11 -9.84 2.88
C TRP A 55 -7.63 -11.29 3.09
N VAL A 56 -6.40 -11.63 2.73
CA VAL A 56 -5.93 -13.01 2.66
C VAL A 56 -6.13 -13.76 3.99
N SER A 57 -5.78 -13.17 5.14
CA SER A 57 -5.93 -13.82 6.44
C SER A 57 -7.39 -14.15 6.78
N GLU A 58 -8.33 -13.27 6.43
CA GLU A 58 -9.76 -13.50 6.60
C GLU A 58 -10.26 -14.60 5.67
N MET A 59 -9.83 -14.59 4.41
CA MET A 59 -10.20 -15.62 3.43
C MET A 59 -9.73 -17.01 3.87
N GLU A 60 -8.47 -17.12 4.26
CA GLU A 60 -7.88 -18.37 4.77
C GLU A 60 -8.58 -18.87 6.03
N LYS A 61 -8.90 -17.97 6.97
CA LYS A 61 -9.65 -18.32 8.19
C LYS A 61 -11.07 -18.85 7.89
N LYS A 62 -11.67 -18.36 6.81
CA LYS A 62 -12.98 -18.86 6.31
C LYS A 62 -12.85 -20.16 5.50
N GLY A 63 -11.67 -20.74 5.40
CA GLY A 63 -11.41 -22.00 4.70
C GLY A 63 -11.26 -21.85 3.19
N LEU A 64 -11.12 -20.61 2.67
CA LEU A 64 -10.81 -20.39 1.26
C LEU A 64 -9.37 -20.83 0.98
N LYS A 65 -9.18 -21.49 -0.16
CA LYS A 65 -7.91 -21.98 -0.63
C LYS A 65 -7.58 -21.38 -1.98
N PHE A 66 -6.30 -21.22 -2.23
CA PHE A 66 -5.78 -20.70 -3.49
C PHE A 66 -5.12 -21.83 -4.27
N TYR A 67 -5.22 -21.79 -5.58
CA TYR A 67 -4.70 -22.82 -6.46
C TYR A 67 -3.94 -22.19 -7.61
N ASN A 68 -2.80 -22.77 -7.98
CA ASN A 68 -2.05 -22.35 -9.14
C ASN A 68 -2.74 -22.82 -10.44
N HIS A 69 -2.13 -22.51 -11.59
CA HIS A 69 -2.69 -22.85 -12.91
C HIS A 69 -2.75 -24.37 -13.17
N GLU A 70 -2.01 -25.18 -12.43
CA GLU A 70 -2.04 -26.64 -12.48
C GLU A 70 -3.10 -27.24 -11.54
N GLY A 71 -3.82 -26.43 -10.79
CA GLY A 71 -4.82 -26.87 -9.82
C GLY A 71 -4.22 -27.35 -8.50
N ILE A 72 -2.96 -27.04 -8.21
CA ILE A 72 -2.27 -27.37 -6.96
C ILE A 72 -2.56 -26.31 -5.93
N GLU A 73 -2.99 -26.73 -4.72
CA GLU A 73 -3.19 -25.80 -3.60
C GLU A 73 -1.87 -25.10 -3.27
N THR A 74 -1.89 -23.76 -3.26
CA THR A 74 -0.69 -22.93 -3.17
C THR A 74 -0.94 -21.78 -2.20
N ASP A 75 0.08 -21.40 -1.42
CA ASP A 75 0.04 -20.20 -0.58
C ASP A 75 -0.22 -18.95 -1.43
N CYS A 76 -1.07 -18.03 -0.96
CA CYS A 76 -1.45 -16.84 -1.71
C CYS A 76 -0.25 -15.95 -2.07
N PHE A 77 0.73 -15.78 -1.18
CA PHE A 77 1.92 -14.95 -1.44
C PHE A 77 2.84 -15.62 -2.46
N GLN A 78 3.00 -16.95 -2.38
CA GLN A 78 3.72 -17.71 -3.38
C GLN A 78 3.02 -17.60 -4.74
N LEU A 79 1.70 -17.74 -4.78
CA LEU A 79 0.91 -17.59 -6.00
C LEU A 79 1.10 -16.19 -6.63
N MET A 80 1.09 -15.12 -5.81
CA MET A 80 1.39 -13.77 -6.30
C MET A 80 2.76 -13.72 -6.97
N LYS A 81 3.78 -14.33 -6.36
CA LYS A 81 5.12 -14.42 -6.94
C LYS A 81 5.14 -15.15 -8.28
N GLU A 82 4.47 -16.30 -8.37
CA GLU A 82 4.37 -17.11 -9.60
C GLU A 82 3.68 -16.34 -10.73
N LEU A 83 2.71 -15.47 -10.39
CA LEU A 83 2.02 -14.59 -11.34
C LEU A 83 2.85 -13.34 -11.75
N GLY A 84 4.09 -13.21 -11.26
CA GLY A 84 4.97 -12.08 -11.61
C GLY A 84 4.74 -10.83 -10.76
N ILE A 85 3.88 -10.88 -9.75
CA ILE A 85 3.73 -9.80 -8.76
C ILE A 85 5.01 -9.72 -7.94
N ASN A 86 5.50 -8.50 -7.74
CA ASN A 86 6.73 -8.25 -6.98
C ASN A 86 6.52 -7.30 -5.79
N ALA A 87 5.30 -6.81 -5.59
CA ALA A 87 4.93 -5.96 -4.46
C ALA A 87 3.52 -6.30 -3.95
N ILE A 88 3.35 -6.22 -2.63
CA ILE A 88 2.08 -6.44 -1.95
C ILE A 88 1.69 -5.19 -1.19
N ARG A 89 0.45 -4.72 -1.39
CA ARG A 89 -0.16 -3.68 -0.58
C ARG A 89 -0.91 -4.31 0.57
N LEU A 90 -0.64 -3.83 1.78
CA LEU A 90 -1.26 -4.27 3.02
C LEU A 90 -1.90 -3.07 3.73
N ARG A 91 -3.20 -3.09 3.84
CA ARG A 91 -3.98 -2.12 4.58
C ARG A 91 -3.83 -2.34 6.08
N VAL A 92 -3.78 -1.27 6.87
CA VAL A 92 -3.76 -1.32 8.32
C VAL A 92 -4.87 -0.46 8.92
N TRP A 93 -5.58 -1.03 9.89
CA TRP A 93 -6.59 -0.37 10.71
C TRP A 93 -6.08 -0.15 12.14
N VAL A 94 -6.69 0.78 12.86
CA VAL A 94 -6.22 1.15 14.20
C VAL A 94 -6.62 0.09 15.23
N ASN A 95 -7.91 -0.19 15.37
CA ASN A 95 -8.43 -1.19 16.32
C ASN A 95 -9.62 -1.95 15.73
N PRO A 96 -9.40 -2.79 14.71
CA PRO A 96 -10.47 -3.51 14.04
C PRO A 96 -11.13 -4.54 14.94
N LYS A 97 -12.48 -4.63 14.88
CA LYS A 97 -13.30 -5.53 15.69
C LYS A 97 -12.85 -6.99 15.58
N ASP A 98 -12.61 -7.46 14.36
CA ASP A 98 -12.32 -8.87 14.08
C ASP A 98 -10.81 -9.14 13.95
N ARG A 99 -9.98 -8.16 14.30
CA ARG A 99 -8.51 -8.18 14.24
C ARG A 99 -7.91 -8.30 12.82
N TRP A 100 -8.72 -8.41 11.77
CA TRP A 100 -8.21 -8.33 10.40
C TRP A 100 -7.62 -6.96 10.13
N ASN A 101 -6.50 -6.92 9.43
CA ASN A 101 -5.74 -5.68 9.18
C ASN A 101 -5.30 -4.93 10.45
N SER A 102 -5.28 -5.58 11.61
CA SER A 102 -4.60 -5.06 12.81
C SER A 102 -3.09 -5.08 12.63
N LYS A 103 -2.36 -4.41 13.54
CA LYS A 103 -0.89 -4.45 13.59
C LYS A 103 -0.34 -5.86 13.45
N GLN A 104 -0.82 -6.81 14.28
CA GLN A 104 -0.33 -8.18 14.27
C GLN A 104 -0.61 -8.90 12.94
N ASP A 105 -1.80 -8.71 12.38
CA ASP A 105 -2.18 -9.33 11.11
C ASP A 105 -1.34 -8.78 9.95
N VAL A 106 -1.08 -7.46 9.93
CA VAL A 106 -0.20 -6.82 8.93
C VAL A 106 1.23 -7.32 9.05
N VAL A 107 1.78 -7.42 10.27
CA VAL A 107 3.12 -7.97 10.49
C VAL A 107 3.22 -9.41 10.00
N ASN A 108 2.23 -10.26 10.29
CA ASN A 108 2.20 -11.65 9.83
C ASN A 108 2.17 -11.74 8.30
N LYS A 109 1.33 -10.94 7.64
CA LYS A 109 1.27 -10.86 6.18
C LYS A 109 2.57 -10.33 5.56
N ALA A 110 3.15 -9.31 6.17
CA ALA A 110 4.42 -8.74 5.70
C ALA A 110 5.60 -9.72 5.83
N ARG A 111 5.60 -10.58 6.86
CA ARG A 111 6.59 -11.66 7.00
C ARG A 111 6.46 -12.66 5.85
N ARG A 112 5.24 -13.10 5.53
CA ARG A 112 4.99 -14.00 4.38
C ARG A 112 5.42 -13.36 3.05
N ALA A 113 5.16 -12.06 2.87
CA ALA A 113 5.63 -11.33 1.69
C ALA A 113 7.16 -11.32 1.61
N LYS A 114 7.86 -11.05 2.74
CA LYS A 114 9.32 -11.08 2.83
C LYS A 114 9.88 -12.46 2.46
N GLU A 115 9.29 -13.54 2.96
CA GLU A 115 9.69 -14.93 2.67
C GLU A 115 9.63 -15.24 1.16
N GLN A 116 8.70 -14.62 0.44
CA GLN A 116 8.59 -14.72 -1.02
C GLN A 116 9.45 -13.68 -1.77
N GLY A 117 10.18 -12.82 -1.06
CA GLY A 117 10.97 -11.74 -1.67
C GLY A 117 10.11 -10.65 -2.32
N LEU A 118 8.89 -10.44 -1.85
CA LEU A 118 7.98 -9.41 -2.32
C LEU A 118 8.21 -8.11 -1.56
N TYR A 119 8.16 -6.98 -2.25
CA TYR A 119 8.14 -5.67 -1.60
C TYR A 119 6.80 -5.46 -0.88
N VAL A 120 6.84 -4.67 0.18
CA VAL A 120 5.65 -4.33 0.96
C VAL A 120 5.34 -2.85 0.82
N MET A 121 4.08 -2.53 0.57
CA MET A 121 3.48 -1.22 0.75
C MET A 121 2.50 -1.29 1.91
N VAL A 122 2.61 -0.37 2.87
CA VAL A 122 1.66 -0.26 3.98
C VAL A 122 0.72 0.89 3.71
N ASP A 123 -0.58 0.62 3.79
CA ASP A 123 -1.65 1.59 3.58
C ASP A 123 -2.40 1.87 4.89
N PHE A 124 -2.20 3.06 5.45
CA PHE A 124 -2.82 3.48 6.70
C PHE A 124 -4.21 4.08 6.46
N HIS A 125 -5.25 3.40 6.92
CA HIS A 125 -6.61 3.93 6.83
C HIS A 125 -6.95 4.94 7.94
N TYR A 126 -6.24 4.89 9.08
CA TYR A 126 -6.53 5.69 10.28
C TYR A 126 -7.99 5.61 10.73
N SER A 127 -8.56 4.44 10.62
CA SER A 127 -9.92 4.06 11.00
C SER A 127 -9.89 2.68 11.65
N ASP A 128 -10.96 2.27 12.31
CA ASP A 128 -11.11 0.91 12.85
C ASP A 128 -11.64 -0.08 11.79
N SER A 129 -11.99 0.44 10.60
CA SER A 129 -12.54 -0.32 9.49
C SER A 129 -12.16 0.32 8.15
N TRP A 130 -12.90 -0.04 7.13
CA TRP A 130 -12.72 0.51 5.79
C TRP A 130 -12.84 2.03 5.79
N ALA A 131 -11.91 2.71 5.13
CA ALA A 131 -11.93 4.14 4.85
C ALA A 131 -11.88 4.34 3.34
N ASP A 132 -12.84 5.10 2.80
CA ASP A 132 -13.02 5.40 1.39
C ASP A 132 -13.67 6.78 1.22
N PRO A 133 -13.95 7.27 0.00
CA PRO A 133 -14.55 8.59 -0.19
C PRO A 133 -15.94 8.77 0.44
N GLY A 134 -16.64 7.69 0.80
CA GLY A 134 -17.93 7.71 1.48
C GLY A 134 -17.85 7.58 2.99
N GLN A 135 -16.69 7.19 3.53
CA GLN A 135 -16.52 6.93 4.97
C GLN A 135 -15.06 7.09 5.42
N GLN A 136 -14.79 8.12 6.17
CA GLN A 136 -13.46 8.42 6.71
C GLN A 136 -13.52 8.62 8.23
N PHE A 137 -14.24 7.71 8.91
CA PHE A 137 -14.53 7.88 10.34
C PHE A 137 -13.30 7.68 11.21
N LYS A 138 -13.20 8.52 12.25
CA LYS A 138 -12.21 8.38 13.31
C LYS A 138 -12.28 6.99 13.96
N PRO A 139 -11.15 6.40 14.34
CA PRO A 139 -11.15 5.29 15.27
C PRO A 139 -11.91 5.65 16.56
N LYS A 140 -12.63 4.71 17.13
CA LYS A 140 -13.39 4.94 18.37
C LYS A 140 -12.53 5.53 19.50
N ALA A 141 -11.27 5.07 19.61
CA ALA A 141 -10.32 5.56 20.59
C ALA A 141 -9.87 7.02 20.35
N TRP A 142 -10.20 7.60 19.20
CA TRP A 142 -9.80 8.96 18.83
C TRP A 142 -10.98 9.95 18.81
N ILE A 143 -12.20 9.51 19.10
CA ILE A 143 -13.38 10.37 19.21
C ILE A 143 -13.16 11.38 20.35
N GLY A 144 -13.54 12.63 20.11
CA GLY A 144 -13.40 13.74 21.08
C GLY A 144 -11.99 14.34 21.16
N LYS A 145 -10.99 13.81 20.45
CA LYS A 145 -9.66 14.40 20.40
C LYS A 145 -9.64 15.69 19.59
N SER A 146 -8.90 16.67 20.11
CA SER A 146 -8.53 17.88 19.38
C SER A 146 -7.65 17.57 18.17
N VAL A 147 -7.50 18.50 17.24
CA VAL A 147 -6.62 18.37 16.08
C VAL A 147 -5.17 18.06 16.50
N ALA A 148 -4.66 18.70 17.52
CA ALA A 148 -3.31 18.44 18.04
C ALA A 148 -3.14 17.03 18.58
N GLU A 149 -4.14 16.52 19.31
CA GLU A 149 -4.15 15.15 19.83
C GLU A 149 -4.31 14.12 18.70
N LEU A 150 -5.10 14.44 17.66
CA LEU A 150 -5.22 13.57 16.46
C LEU A 150 -3.91 13.47 15.70
N LYS A 151 -3.18 14.58 15.50
CA LYS A 151 -1.82 14.56 14.91
C LYS A 151 -0.90 13.62 15.69
N THR A 152 -0.92 13.72 17.02
CA THR A 152 -0.12 12.85 17.89
C THR A 152 -0.54 11.39 17.78
N ALA A 153 -1.85 11.10 17.72
CA ALA A 153 -2.37 9.75 17.63
C ALA A 153 -2.02 9.09 16.28
N ILE A 154 -2.13 9.84 15.16
CA ILE A 154 -1.69 9.40 13.84
C ILE A 154 -0.21 9.04 13.85
N ALA A 155 0.64 9.96 14.33
CA ALA A 155 2.09 9.74 14.39
C ALA A 155 2.43 8.52 15.24
N ALA A 156 1.84 8.39 16.43
CA ALA A 156 2.06 7.26 17.32
C ALA A 156 1.64 5.93 16.68
N HIS A 157 0.47 5.87 16.05
CA HIS A 157 0.01 4.65 15.36
C HIS A 157 0.93 4.28 14.19
N THR A 158 1.31 5.25 13.37
CA THR A 158 2.21 5.03 12.23
C THR A 158 3.57 4.50 12.69
N ILE A 159 4.16 5.14 13.71
CA ILE A 159 5.45 4.73 14.29
C ILE A 159 5.35 3.32 14.86
N ASP A 160 4.30 3.00 15.62
CA ASP A 160 4.09 1.69 16.23
C ASP A 160 4.05 0.55 15.18
N ILE A 161 3.33 0.75 14.09
CA ILE A 161 3.27 -0.24 12.98
C ILE A 161 4.64 -0.40 12.32
N LEU A 162 5.29 0.72 11.97
CA LEU A 162 6.56 0.66 11.25
C LEU A 162 7.70 0.11 12.14
N GLN A 163 7.67 0.38 13.44
CA GLN A 163 8.60 -0.24 14.40
C GLN A 163 8.36 -1.74 14.54
N ALA A 164 7.09 -2.18 14.56
CA ALA A 164 6.76 -3.61 14.61
C ALA A 164 7.26 -4.35 13.36
N LEU A 165 7.12 -3.75 12.18
CA LEU A 165 7.69 -4.30 10.94
C LEU A 165 9.22 -4.32 10.97
N LYS A 166 9.84 -3.25 11.45
CA LYS A 166 11.30 -3.16 11.58
C LYS A 166 11.86 -4.21 12.54
N ALA A 167 11.15 -4.52 13.61
CA ALA A 167 11.55 -5.57 14.56
C ALA A 167 11.61 -6.96 13.90
N GLU A 168 10.88 -7.18 12.80
CA GLU A 168 10.93 -8.38 11.96
C GLU A 168 11.90 -8.23 10.78
N ASP A 169 12.75 -7.20 10.81
CA ASP A 169 13.64 -6.86 9.70
C ASP A 169 12.88 -6.67 8.37
N ILE A 170 11.73 -6.00 8.43
CA ILE A 170 10.90 -5.63 7.29
C ILE A 170 10.86 -4.12 7.17
N SER A 171 11.37 -3.60 6.04
CA SER A 171 11.28 -2.19 5.67
C SER A 171 10.29 -2.04 4.52
N PRO A 172 9.09 -1.50 4.75
CA PRO A 172 8.17 -1.22 3.66
C PRO A 172 8.82 -0.32 2.61
N ARG A 173 8.67 -0.68 1.35
CA ARG A 173 9.21 0.15 0.26
C ARG A 173 8.39 1.42 0.04
N TRP A 174 7.10 1.37 0.37
CA TRP A 174 6.18 2.50 0.29
C TRP A 174 5.26 2.52 1.51
N VAL A 175 4.88 3.73 1.88
CA VAL A 175 3.89 4.00 2.92
C VAL A 175 2.85 4.95 2.33
N GLN A 176 1.59 4.53 2.37
CA GLN A 176 0.45 5.37 2.01
C GLN A 176 -0.14 5.94 3.30
N VAL A 177 -0.17 7.26 3.40
CA VAL A 177 -0.67 8.00 4.56
C VAL A 177 -2.12 8.41 4.29
N GLY A 178 -3.05 7.58 4.75
CA GLY A 178 -4.48 7.71 4.47
C GLY A 178 -4.91 7.02 3.17
N ASN A 179 -6.09 6.37 3.18
CA ASN A 179 -6.69 5.77 2.01
C ASN A 179 -7.78 6.68 1.46
N GLU A 180 -7.70 7.00 0.17
CA GLU A 180 -8.73 7.75 -0.58
C GLU A 180 -9.18 9.04 0.11
N ILE A 181 -8.26 9.77 0.72
CA ILE A 181 -8.48 10.95 1.57
C ILE A 181 -8.92 12.22 0.83
N ARG A 182 -9.30 12.11 -0.44
CA ARG A 182 -9.73 13.26 -1.25
C ARG A 182 -10.82 14.11 -0.58
N PRO A 183 -11.84 13.53 0.08
CA PRO A 183 -12.86 14.29 0.81
C PRO A 183 -12.46 14.66 2.25
N GLY A 184 -11.20 14.53 2.62
CA GLY A 184 -10.70 14.64 4.00
C GLY A 184 -10.61 13.28 4.68
N MET A 185 -10.18 13.29 5.95
CA MET A 185 -10.07 12.08 6.78
C MET A 185 -10.47 12.39 8.22
N LEU A 186 -10.65 11.33 9.03
CA LEU A 186 -10.95 11.43 10.45
C LEU A 186 -12.26 12.18 10.75
N TRP A 187 -13.30 11.82 10.02
CA TRP A 187 -14.64 12.40 10.25
C TRP A 187 -15.21 11.95 11.58
N ASP A 188 -16.01 12.82 12.19
CA ASP A 188 -16.89 12.44 13.29
C ASP A 188 -18.12 11.68 12.74
N GLU A 189 -18.67 10.72 13.50
CA GLU A 189 -19.72 9.79 13.03
C GLU A 189 -20.98 10.47 12.47
N ASN A 190 -21.17 11.76 12.73
CA ASN A 190 -22.35 12.52 12.32
C ASN A 190 -22.04 13.69 11.35
N VAL A 191 -20.84 13.76 10.83
CA VAL A 191 -20.46 14.84 9.90
C VAL A 191 -20.63 14.35 8.47
N ALA A 192 -21.75 14.70 7.85
CA ALA A 192 -21.89 14.62 6.41
C ALA A 192 -20.81 15.49 5.75
N LEU A 193 -20.10 14.94 4.80
CA LEU A 193 -19.20 15.44 3.74
C LEU A 193 -18.76 16.93 3.70
N SER A 194 -19.19 17.81 4.57
CA SER A 194 -18.92 19.23 4.52
C SER A 194 -17.72 19.64 5.38
N GLY A 195 -16.51 19.31 4.92
CA GLY A 195 -15.43 20.26 5.11
C GLY A 195 -14.52 20.16 6.30
N ALA A 196 -14.34 19.03 6.96
CA ALA A 196 -13.20 18.87 7.85
C ALA A 196 -11.94 18.50 7.06
N PHE A 197 -11.38 19.45 6.34
CA PHE A 197 -10.02 19.32 5.79
C PHE A 197 -9.03 19.44 6.95
N TYR A 198 -8.58 18.33 7.50
CA TYR A 198 -7.42 18.34 8.38
C TYR A 198 -6.17 18.42 7.49
N ASP A 199 -5.38 19.46 7.70
CA ASP A 199 -4.11 19.61 7.01
C ASP A 199 -3.10 18.60 7.57
N ILE A 200 -3.04 17.42 6.93
CA ILE A 200 -2.08 16.37 7.29
C ILE A 200 -0.65 16.67 6.83
N ARG A 201 -0.42 17.78 6.10
CA ARG A 201 0.91 18.17 5.60
C ARG A 201 1.91 18.45 6.72
N GLU A 202 1.44 18.66 7.95
CA GLU A 202 2.26 18.85 9.14
C GLU A 202 2.48 17.58 9.97
N CYS A 203 2.02 16.40 9.55
CA CYS A 203 2.42 15.15 10.17
C CYS A 203 3.91 14.94 9.91
N ASP A 204 4.72 15.50 10.79
CA ASP A 204 6.17 15.37 10.77
C ASP A 204 6.54 13.92 11.12
N VAL A 205 6.82 13.12 10.09
CA VAL A 205 7.30 11.74 10.23
C VAL A 205 8.80 11.76 10.65
N LYS A 206 9.18 12.72 11.50
CA LYS A 206 10.53 12.81 12.06
C LYS A 206 10.81 11.54 12.85
N GLY A 207 11.69 10.74 12.35
CA GLY A 207 12.20 9.55 13.03
C GLY A 207 12.15 8.26 12.24
N LEU A 208 11.59 8.24 11.03
CA LEU A 208 11.53 7.02 10.21
C LEU A 208 12.70 6.88 9.22
N ASN A 209 13.40 7.96 8.88
CA ASN A 209 14.60 7.90 8.06
C ASN A 209 15.77 8.53 8.79
N SER A 210 16.86 7.79 8.91
CA SER A 210 18.17 8.31 9.30
C SER A 210 18.81 9.22 8.23
N THR A 211 18.13 9.42 7.10
CA THR A 211 18.51 10.33 6.02
C THR A 211 17.50 11.47 5.98
N ASN A 212 18.00 12.69 6.22
CA ASN A 212 17.27 13.97 6.29
C ASN A 212 16.68 14.42 4.93
N GLU A 213 16.05 13.56 4.16
CA GLU A 213 15.40 13.98 2.91
C GLU A 213 13.91 14.26 3.17
N ARG A 214 13.58 15.55 3.20
CA ARG A 214 12.19 16.04 3.15
C ARG A 214 11.59 15.60 1.81
N VAL A 215 10.55 14.78 1.86
CA VAL A 215 9.70 14.54 0.68
C VAL A 215 9.00 15.86 0.35
N LYS A 216 9.49 16.57 -0.66
CA LYS A 216 8.83 17.77 -1.19
C LYS A 216 7.72 17.32 -2.13
N TYR A 217 6.47 17.49 -1.71
CA TYR A 217 5.35 17.39 -2.62
C TYR A 217 5.27 18.66 -3.48
N PRO A 218 5.01 18.54 -4.81
CA PRO A 218 4.81 19.70 -5.67
C PRO A 218 3.59 20.49 -5.18
N GLN A 219 3.78 21.78 -4.93
CA GLN A 219 2.70 22.71 -4.63
C GLN A 219 1.85 22.87 -5.89
N ASN A 220 0.61 22.37 -5.87
CA ASN A 220 -0.35 22.71 -6.90
C ASN A 220 -0.82 24.15 -6.66
N THR A 221 -0.15 25.12 -7.28
CA THR A 221 -0.65 26.49 -7.41
C THR A 221 -1.77 26.45 -8.44
N GLN A 222 -3.00 26.37 -7.99
CA GLN A 222 -4.14 26.77 -8.81
C GLN A 222 -4.25 28.30 -8.74
N ASN A 223 -3.93 28.96 -9.85
CA ASN A 223 -4.41 30.31 -10.17
C ASN A 223 -5.86 30.23 -10.64
#